data_3901366d4db39ade040cb50bde8de828
#
_entry.id   3901366d4db39ade040cb50bde8de828
#
_cell.length_a   1.000
_cell.length_b   1.000
_cell.length_c   1.000
_cell.angle_alpha   90.00
_cell.angle_beta   90.00
_cell.angle_gamma   90.00
#
_symmetry.space_group_name_H-M   'P 1'
#
loop_
_entity.id
_entity.type
_entity.pdbx_description
1 polymer ?
#
loop_
_entity_poly.entity_id
_entity_poly.type
_entity_poly.pdbx_seq_one_letter_code
_entity_poly.pdbx_strand_id
1 'polypeptide(L)'
;MPVSEDSTVDIHVPDFGHGLTDALVVEWLVSVGDSVERGDVVAVLETDKSSVDLMAERAGTVVEIVVDARSITTSGSVLYKIDERR
;
A
#
# COMPACT_ATOMS: atom_id res chain seq x y z
N MET A 1 11.75 -23.62 -12.18
CA MET A 1 11.55 -23.40 -10.77
C MET A 1 10.91 -22.04 -10.51
N PRO A 2 9.70 -22.02 -10.12
CA PRO A 2 8.99 -20.76 -9.97
C PRO A 2 9.28 -20.14 -8.61
N VAL A 3 10.31 -19.36 -8.56
CA VAL A 3 10.74 -18.77 -7.30
C VAL A 3 10.23 -17.35 -7.10
N SER A 4 9.65 -16.77 -8.14
CA SER A 4 9.31 -15.35 -8.06
C SER A 4 8.24 -15.06 -7.04
N GLU A 5 7.32 -15.99 -6.84
CA GLU A 5 6.27 -15.74 -5.87
C GLU A 5 6.78 -15.65 -4.44
N ASP A 6 7.96 -16.19 -4.18
CA ASP A 6 8.54 -16.13 -2.84
C ASP A 6 8.98 -14.72 -2.48
N SER A 7 9.13 -13.85 -3.46
CA SER A 7 9.57 -12.49 -3.24
C SER A 7 8.43 -11.49 -3.19
N THR A 8 7.23 -11.93 -3.54
CA THR A 8 6.08 -11.03 -3.58
C THR A 8 5.42 -10.97 -2.20
N VAL A 9 5.21 -9.76 -1.72
CA VAL A 9 4.67 -9.51 -0.39
C VAL A 9 3.40 -8.68 -0.55
N ASP A 10 2.35 -9.10 0.14
CA ASP A 10 1.11 -8.33 0.23
C ASP A 10 1.28 -7.26 1.30
N ILE A 11 0.97 -6.03 0.95
CA ILE A 11 1.02 -4.92 1.89
C ILE A 11 -0.42 -4.58 2.25
N HIS A 12 -0.70 -4.61 3.53
CA HIS A 12 -2.06 -4.44 4.04
C HIS A 12 -2.30 -3.01 4.49
N VAL A 13 -3.56 -2.62 4.47
CA VAL A 13 -3.98 -1.34 5.00
C VAL A 13 -3.69 -1.33 6.50
N PRO A 14 -3.03 -0.28 7.02
CA PRO A 14 -2.67 -0.25 8.44
C PRO A 14 -3.90 -0.03 9.32
N ASP A 15 -3.71 -0.29 10.60
CA ASP A 15 -4.69 0.02 11.63
C ASP A 15 -4.59 1.51 11.91
N PHE A 16 -5.69 2.22 11.75
CA PHE A 16 -5.71 3.68 11.97
C PHE A 16 -5.96 4.04 13.43
N GLY A 17 -6.33 3.08 14.27
CA GLY A 17 -6.62 3.33 15.67
C GLY A 17 -7.99 3.99 15.88
N HIS A 18 -8.35 4.17 17.13
CA HIS A 18 -9.56 4.92 17.52
C HIS A 18 -10.85 4.38 16.89
N GLY A 19 -10.90 3.08 16.59
CA GLY A 19 -12.08 2.48 16.00
C GLY A 19 -12.27 2.76 14.52
N LEU A 20 -11.32 3.44 13.88
CA LEU A 20 -11.40 3.73 12.45
C LEU A 20 -10.99 2.49 11.67
N THR A 21 -11.84 2.06 10.75
CA THR A 21 -11.56 0.87 9.95
C THR A 21 -11.51 1.17 8.47
N ASP A 22 -12.15 2.25 8.04
CA ASP A 22 -12.26 2.56 6.60
C ASP A 22 -11.42 3.78 6.26
N ALA A 23 -10.93 3.79 5.05
CA ALA A 23 -10.20 4.94 4.52
C ALA A 23 -10.47 5.05 3.04
N LEU A 24 -10.44 6.28 2.55
CA LEU A 24 -10.50 6.57 1.13
C LEU A 24 -9.08 6.65 0.61
N VAL A 25 -8.77 5.94 -0.45
CA VAL A 25 -7.49 6.10 -1.13
C VAL A 25 -7.62 7.34 -2.00
N VAL A 26 -6.99 8.42 -1.55
CA VAL A 26 -7.11 9.71 -2.24
C VAL A 26 -6.27 9.70 -3.50
N GLU A 27 -5.04 9.21 -3.37
CA GLU A 27 -4.07 9.32 -4.46
C GLU A 27 -2.97 8.29 -4.27
N TRP A 28 -2.53 7.69 -5.38
CA TRP A 28 -1.33 6.88 -5.43
C TRP A 28 -0.18 7.75 -5.92
N LEU A 29 0.94 7.70 -5.23
CA LEU A 29 2.14 8.44 -5.61
C LEU A 29 3.14 7.55 -6.35
N VAL A 30 2.80 6.29 -6.52
CA VAL A 30 3.63 5.33 -7.25
C VAL A 30 2.75 4.56 -8.23
N SER A 31 3.39 3.94 -9.21
CA SER A 31 2.72 3.13 -10.21
C SER A 31 3.33 1.73 -10.22
N VAL A 32 2.61 0.79 -10.79
CA VAL A 32 3.16 -0.55 -11.02
C VAL A 32 4.44 -0.41 -11.83
N GLY A 33 5.49 -1.07 -11.37
CA GLY A 33 6.81 -0.99 -11.98
C GLY A 33 7.77 -0.05 -11.26
N ASP A 34 7.26 0.80 -10.37
CA ASP A 34 8.11 1.72 -9.64
C ASP A 34 8.86 1.01 -8.52
N SER A 35 10.08 1.44 -8.29
CA SER A 35 10.87 1.02 -7.14
C SER A 35 10.54 1.90 -5.96
N VAL A 36 10.39 1.30 -4.79
CA VAL A 36 10.16 2.05 -3.55
C VAL A 36 11.18 1.63 -2.51
N GLU A 37 11.50 2.57 -1.63
CA GLU A 37 12.37 2.33 -0.49
C GLU A 37 11.54 2.46 0.77
N ARG A 38 12.01 1.83 1.82
CA ARG A 38 11.37 1.98 3.12
C ARG A 38 11.32 3.45 3.49
N GLY A 39 10.13 3.92 3.86
CA GLY A 39 9.93 5.32 4.22
C GLY A 39 9.40 6.21 3.10
N ASP A 40 9.41 5.71 1.86
CA ASP A 40 8.82 6.49 0.76
C ASP A 40 7.31 6.56 0.94
N VAL A 41 6.74 7.73 0.68
CA VAL A 41 5.29 7.87 0.70
C VAL A 41 4.74 7.30 -0.60
N VAL A 42 3.88 6.31 -0.51
CA VAL A 42 3.36 5.61 -1.70
C VAL A 42 1.93 5.99 -2.01
N ALA A 43 1.18 6.47 -1.02
CA ALA A 43 -0.22 6.84 -1.24
C ALA A 43 -0.67 7.78 -0.15
N VAL A 44 -1.75 8.50 -0.42
CA VAL A 44 -2.42 9.34 0.56
C VAL A 44 -3.78 8.72 0.82
N LEU A 45 -4.07 8.49 2.08
CA LEU A 45 -5.36 7.95 2.52
C LEU A 45 -6.07 9.04 3.33
N GLU A 46 -7.39 8.97 3.33
CA GLU A 46 -8.19 9.89 4.12
C GLU A 46 -9.15 9.10 4.99
N THR A 47 -9.13 9.40 6.28
CA THR A 47 -10.06 8.80 7.22
C THR A 47 -11.07 9.85 7.65
N ASP A 48 -12.00 9.44 8.49
CA ASP A 48 -13.00 10.36 9.04
C ASP A 48 -12.36 11.51 9.81
N LYS A 49 -11.16 11.30 10.32
CA LYS A 49 -10.51 12.28 11.19
C LYS A 49 -9.47 13.12 10.47
N SER A 50 -8.73 12.54 9.54
CA SER A 50 -7.60 13.25 8.94
C SER A 50 -7.07 12.50 7.74
N SER A 51 -6.14 13.15 7.04
CA SER A 51 -5.36 12.51 5.96
C SER A 51 -4.16 11.81 6.56
N VAL A 52 -3.77 10.70 5.96
CA VAL A 52 -2.65 9.88 6.40
C VAL A 52 -1.77 9.60 5.19
N ASP A 53 -0.47 9.89 5.33
CA ASP A 53 0.50 9.50 4.32
C ASP A 53 0.87 8.04 4.57
N LEU A 54 0.70 7.21 3.57
CA LEU A 54 1.07 5.81 3.68
C LEU A 54 2.50 5.64 3.20
N MET A 55 3.37 5.23 4.11
CA MET A 55 4.77 5.05 3.79
C MET A 55 5.07 3.58 3.60
N ALA A 56 5.97 3.29 2.65
CA ALA A 56 6.39 1.92 2.41
C ALA A 56 7.16 1.41 3.62
N GLU A 57 6.85 0.20 4.04
CA GLU A 57 7.54 -0.44 5.17
C GLU A 57 8.67 -1.33 4.68
N ARG A 58 8.71 -1.58 3.38
CA ARG A 58 9.69 -2.46 2.77
C ARG A 58 10.12 -1.88 1.43
N ALA A 59 11.36 -2.16 1.06
CA ALA A 59 11.86 -1.79 -0.26
C ALA A 59 11.47 -2.87 -1.26
N GLY A 60 11.19 -2.47 -2.48
CA GLY A 60 10.86 -3.42 -3.54
C GLY A 60 10.29 -2.71 -4.75
N THR A 61 9.79 -3.49 -5.68
CA THR A 61 9.14 -2.98 -6.89
C THR A 61 7.64 -3.21 -6.78
N VAL A 62 6.86 -2.20 -7.05
CA VAL A 62 5.40 -2.32 -7.02
C VAL A 62 4.97 -3.20 -8.19
N VAL A 63 4.30 -4.31 -7.88
CA VAL A 63 3.86 -5.24 -8.93
C VAL A 63 2.35 -5.22 -9.12
N GLU A 64 1.59 -4.77 -8.12
CA GLU A 64 0.14 -4.69 -8.27
C GLU A 64 -0.40 -3.65 -7.30
N ILE A 65 -1.36 -2.85 -7.78
CA ILE A 65 -2.14 -1.95 -6.93
C ILE A 65 -3.53 -2.56 -6.87
N VAL A 66 -3.93 -2.99 -5.68
CA VAL A 66 -5.17 -3.75 -5.50
C VAL A 66 -6.37 -2.83 -5.36
N VAL A 67 -6.19 -1.67 -4.73
CA VAL A 67 -7.26 -0.71 -4.48
C VAL A 67 -6.98 0.53 -5.30
N ASP A 68 -7.88 0.89 -6.19
CA ASP A 68 -7.71 2.06 -7.06
C ASP A 68 -7.87 3.35 -6.26
N ALA A 69 -7.31 4.43 -6.80
CA ALA A 69 -7.54 5.75 -6.24
C ALA A 69 -9.03 6.06 -6.25
N ARG A 70 -9.47 6.78 -5.25
CA ARG A 70 -10.87 7.19 -5.05
C ARG A 70 -11.78 6.04 -4.61
N SER A 71 -11.20 4.93 -4.19
CA SER A 71 -11.94 3.80 -3.64
C SER A 71 -11.77 3.73 -2.13
N ILE A 72 -12.75 3.17 -1.47
CA ILE A 72 -12.71 2.95 -0.02
C ILE A 72 -12.04 1.61 0.23
N THR A 73 -11.19 1.58 1.23
CA THR A 73 -10.55 0.34 1.67
C THR A 73 -10.71 0.22 3.18
N THR A 74 -10.42 -0.97 3.70
CA THR A 74 -10.62 -1.29 5.11
C THR A 74 -9.31 -1.75 5.69
N SER A 75 -9.02 -1.39 6.94
CA SER A 75 -7.78 -1.81 7.58
C SER A 75 -7.69 -3.34 7.58
N GLY A 76 -6.50 -3.85 7.31
CA GLY A 76 -6.26 -5.28 7.19
C GLY A 76 -6.41 -5.84 5.79
N SER A 77 -7.06 -5.12 4.87
CA SER A 77 -7.20 -5.57 3.49
C SER A 77 -5.89 -5.35 2.74
N VAL A 78 -5.67 -6.13 1.69
CA VAL A 78 -4.48 -5.96 0.86
C VAL A 78 -4.63 -4.68 0.06
N LEU A 79 -3.63 -3.81 0.12
CA LEU A 79 -3.66 -2.52 -0.55
C LEU A 79 -2.84 -2.54 -1.83
N TYR A 80 -1.64 -3.11 -1.76
CA TYR A 80 -0.78 -3.27 -2.93
C TYR A 80 0.20 -4.41 -2.67
N LYS A 81 0.93 -4.78 -3.70
CA LYS A 81 1.91 -5.87 -3.62
C LYS A 81 3.23 -5.40 -4.16
N ILE A 82 4.30 -5.84 -3.53
CA ILE A 82 5.65 -5.54 -3.98
C ILE A 82 6.44 -6.82 -4.16
N ASP A 83 7.44 -6.74 -5.02
CA ASP A 83 8.41 -7.78 -5.21
C ASP A 83 9.69 -7.29 -4.56
N GLU A 84 10.18 -8.01 -3.57
CA GLU A 84 11.37 -7.62 -2.80
C GLU A 84 12.66 -8.00 -3.48
N ARG A 85 12.60 -8.74 -4.58
CA ARG A 85 13.81 -9.06 -5.32
C ARG A 85 14.38 -7.81 -5.95
N ARG A 86 15.67 -7.74 -5.93
CA ARG A 86 16.36 -6.58 -6.45
C ARG A 86 17.24 -6.93 -7.62
#